data_12ed8aaf712146c645cdea2025b725bb
#
_entry.id   12ed8aaf712146c645cdea2025b725bb
#
_cell.length_a   1.000
_cell.length_b   1.000
_cell.length_c   1.000
_cell.angle_alpha   90.00
_cell.angle_beta   90.00
_cell.angle_gamma   90.00
#
_symmetry.space_group_name_H-M   'P 1'
#
loop_
_entity.id
_entity.type
_entity.pdbx_description
1 polymer ?
#
loop_
_entity_poly.entity_id
_entity_poly.type
_entity_poly.pdbx_seq_one_letter_code
_entity_poly.pdbx_strand_id
1 'polypeptide(L)'
;TTCMAEVIGDDLNAFIGNARKEGYIPEDFPVPFAHTPSFVGSHTTGWDNMFEGIARYFTLNFMEDKEVGANGKINFVPGFETYLGNYRVMHRMMREMGVEYSLLCDPTEVLDTPADGALRTYDGGTRLDERQDAPNAIDTLLLQPWQLPKTRKYVETTWKHDVPKISIPMGLEWTDEFLMKVSEISGKEIPASLALERGRLVDMMTDSHTWLHGKKISLYG
;
A
#
# COMPACT_ATOMS: atom_id res chain seq x y z
N THR A 1 16.88 -8.01 -6.43
CA THR A 1 16.86 -9.32 -5.75
C THR A 1 18.19 -9.58 -5.05
N THR A 2 18.13 -9.93 -3.79
CA THR A 2 19.34 -10.07 -2.95
C THR A 2 19.78 -11.52 -2.77
N CYS A 3 19.08 -12.49 -3.40
CA CYS A 3 19.27 -13.92 -3.15
C CYS A 3 20.71 -14.41 -3.28
N MET A 4 21.37 -14.17 -4.41
CA MET A 4 22.74 -14.63 -4.60
C MET A 4 23.74 -13.84 -3.76
N ALA A 5 23.60 -12.53 -3.70
CA ALA A 5 24.45 -11.66 -2.91
C ALA A 5 24.39 -12.03 -1.42
N GLU A 6 23.20 -12.29 -0.87
CA GLU A 6 23.05 -12.71 0.52
C GLU A 6 23.62 -14.11 0.80
N VAL A 7 23.53 -15.05 -0.18
CA VAL A 7 24.14 -16.37 -0.02
C VAL A 7 25.65 -16.33 0.03
N ILE A 8 26.28 -15.45 -0.75
CA ILE A 8 27.75 -15.31 -0.79
C ILE A 8 28.28 -14.27 0.22
N GLY A 9 27.36 -13.59 0.95
CA GLY A 9 27.73 -12.64 2.01
C GLY A 9 28.19 -11.27 1.50
N ASP A 10 27.72 -10.84 0.33
CA ASP A 10 28.02 -9.51 -0.20
C ASP A 10 27.40 -8.40 0.68
N ASP A 11 28.16 -7.32 0.89
CA ASP A 11 27.65 -6.10 1.52
C ASP A 11 27.00 -5.19 0.48
N LEU A 12 25.68 -5.34 0.32
CA LEU A 12 24.90 -4.55 -0.64
C LEU A 12 24.82 -3.06 -0.28
N ASN A 13 24.92 -2.70 1.00
CA ASN A 13 24.98 -1.30 1.41
C ASN A 13 26.30 -0.66 1.01
N ALA A 14 27.42 -1.38 1.18
CA ALA A 14 28.73 -0.94 0.71
C ALA A 14 28.75 -0.77 -0.82
N PHE A 15 28.05 -1.62 -1.56
CA PHE A 15 27.93 -1.50 -3.02
C PHE A 15 27.34 -0.15 -3.44
N ILE A 16 26.22 0.25 -2.82
CA ILE A 16 25.57 1.55 -3.10
C ILE A 16 26.53 2.70 -2.72
N GLY A 17 27.18 2.61 -1.55
CA GLY A 17 28.12 3.60 -1.10
C GLY A 17 29.32 3.76 -2.05
N ASN A 18 29.85 2.67 -2.58
CA ASN A 18 30.94 2.70 -3.56
C ASN A 18 30.48 3.30 -4.89
N ALA A 19 29.30 2.93 -5.39
CA ALA A 19 28.75 3.49 -6.63
C ALA A 19 28.57 5.03 -6.54
N ARG A 20 28.20 5.55 -5.36
CA ARG A 20 28.16 7.01 -5.12
C ARG A 20 29.57 7.62 -5.16
N LYS A 21 30.54 7.04 -4.45
CA LYS A 21 31.92 7.53 -4.42
C LYS A 21 32.57 7.58 -5.81
N GLU A 22 32.22 6.61 -6.67
CA GLU A 22 32.71 6.54 -8.04
C GLU A 22 31.91 7.42 -9.02
N GLY A 23 30.85 8.09 -8.55
CA GLY A 23 30.05 9.01 -9.35
C GLY A 23 29.03 8.34 -10.29
N TYR A 24 28.77 7.04 -10.13
CA TYR A 24 27.74 6.34 -10.91
C TYR A 24 26.33 6.69 -10.46
N ILE A 25 26.16 7.05 -9.18
CA ILE A 25 24.89 7.47 -8.60
C ILE A 25 25.07 8.85 -7.98
N PRO A 26 24.26 9.87 -8.33
CA PRO A 26 24.29 11.17 -7.67
C PRO A 26 24.09 11.05 -6.15
N GLU A 27 24.73 11.95 -5.39
CA GLU A 27 24.70 11.92 -3.92
C GLU A 27 23.28 12.00 -3.36
N ASP A 28 22.46 12.86 -3.96
CA ASP A 28 21.08 13.15 -3.58
C ASP A 28 20.04 12.20 -4.19
N PHE A 29 20.44 11.30 -5.09
CA PHE A 29 19.51 10.38 -5.73
C PHE A 29 19.04 9.29 -4.74
N PRO A 30 17.72 9.12 -4.51
CA PRO A 30 17.21 8.15 -3.55
C PRO A 30 17.41 6.72 -4.05
N VAL A 31 18.07 5.89 -3.24
CA VAL A 31 18.28 4.47 -3.49
C VAL A 31 17.84 3.67 -2.28
N PRO A 32 16.54 3.42 -2.11
CA PRO A 32 16.05 2.58 -1.02
C PRO A 32 16.51 1.13 -1.18
N PHE A 33 16.77 0.48 -0.06
CA PHE A 33 17.23 -0.89 -0.01
C PHE A 33 16.33 -1.74 0.90
N ALA A 34 16.08 -2.99 0.49
CA ALA A 34 15.36 -3.95 1.30
C ALA A 34 15.89 -5.38 1.06
N HIS A 35 16.00 -6.16 2.13
CA HIS A 35 16.38 -7.57 2.07
C HIS A 35 15.18 -8.44 1.68
N THR A 36 15.18 -8.94 0.44
CA THR A 36 14.08 -9.74 -0.12
C THR A 36 14.56 -11.05 -0.73
N PRO A 37 15.35 -11.87 -0.02
CA PRO A 37 15.83 -13.14 -0.58
C PRO A 37 14.70 -14.16 -0.74
N SER A 38 14.67 -14.87 -1.85
CA SER A 38 13.59 -15.81 -2.20
C SER A 38 13.53 -17.06 -1.30
N PHE A 39 14.60 -17.34 -0.55
CA PHE A 39 14.68 -18.50 0.36
C PHE A 39 14.20 -18.20 1.78
N VAL A 40 13.75 -16.98 2.09
CA VAL A 40 13.31 -16.57 3.44
C VAL A 40 11.80 -16.40 3.54
N GLY A 41 11.01 -17.13 2.79
CA GLY A 41 9.56 -17.06 2.89
C GLY A 41 8.86 -16.93 1.55
N SER A 42 7.66 -16.36 1.55
CA SER A 42 6.80 -16.22 0.38
C SER A 42 6.85 -14.82 -0.22
N HIS A 43 6.06 -14.59 -1.27
CA HIS A 43 5.86 -13.27 -1.87
C HIS A 43 5.38 -12.22 -0.86
N THR A 44 4.52 -12.62 0.08
CA THR A 44 4.03 -11.72 1.14
C THR A 44 5.13 -11.28 2.09
N THR A 45 6.04 -12.21 2.46
CA THR A 45 7.23 -11.89 3.26
C THR A 45 8.17 -10.93 2.52
N GLY A 46 8.37 -11.15 1.22
CA GLY A 46 9.18 -10.27 0.38
C GLY A 46 8.56 -8.87 0.27
N TRP A 47 7.25 -8.81 0.13
CA TRP A 47 6.52 -7.54 0.05
C TRP A 47 6.61 -6.74 1.36
N ASP A 48 6.42 -7.39 2.51
CA ASP A 48 6.56 -6.77 3.83
C ASP A 48 7.98 -6.22 4.06
N ASN A 49 9.00 -7.03 3.74
CA ASN A 49 10.40 -6.61 3.82
C ASN A 49 10.71 -5.41 2.90
N MET A 50 10.20 -5.45 1.67
CA MET A 50 10.39 -4.37 0.69
C MET A 50 9.76 -3.07 1.20
N PHE A 51 8.51 -3.12 1.61
CA PHE A 51 7.80 -1.92 2.07
C PHE A 51 8.45 -1.33 3.32
N GLU A 52 8.74 -2.16 4.33
CA GLU A 52 9.43 -1.71 5.55
C GLU A 52 10.78 -1.09 5.25
N GLY A 53 11.58 -1.70 4.37
CA GLY A 53 12.89 -1.17 3.96
C GLY A 53 12.79 0.19 3.25
N ILE A 54 11.81 0.35 2.36
CA ILE A 54 11.55 1.63 1.68
C ILE A 54 11.08 2.69 2.70
N ALA A 55 10.11 2.35 3.55
CA ALA A 55 9.60 3.26 4.57
C ALA A 55 10.71 3.74 5.51
N ARG A 56 11.56 2.81 5.96
CA ARG A 56 12.72 3.12 6.80
C ARG A 56 13.71 4.05 6.09
N TYR A 57 14.03 3.79 4.83
CA TYR A 57 14.94 4.61 4.05
C TYR A 57 14.46 6.06 3.98
N PHE A 58 13.20 6.29 3.58
CA PHE A 58 12.66 7.63 3.46
C PHE A 58 12.54 8.34 4.81
N THR A 59 12.13 7.65 5.85
CA THR A 59 12.05 8.21 7.21
C THR A 59 13.42 8.67 7.71
N LEU A 60 14.46 7.86 7.52
CA LEU A 60 15.82 8.18 8.03
C LEU A 60 16.54 9.27 7.24
N ASN A 61 16.26 9.40 5.94
CA ASN A 61 17.04 10.29 5.07
C ASN A 61 16.33 11.59 4.71
N PHE A 62 15.01 11.69 4.93
CA PHE A 62 14.22 12.84 4.44
C PHE A 62 13.27 13.42 5.49
N MET A 63 13.26 12.88 6.71
CA MET A 63 12.37 13.35 7.77
C MET A 63 13.18 13.93 8.92
N GLU A 64 13.40 15.23 8.90
CA GLU A 64 14.02 15.95 10.02
C GLU A 64 13.01 16.18 11.16
N ASP A 65 11.79 16.66 10.83
CA ASP A 65 10.71 16.91 11.77
C ASP A 65 9.45 16.17 11.36
N LYS A 66 9.04 15.20 12.18
CA LYS A 66 7.83 14.42 11.96
C LYS A 66 6.72 14.91 12.89
N GLU A 67 5.56 15.23 12.32
CA GLU A 67 4.37 15.61 13.06
C GLU A 67 3.15 14.81 12.54
N VAL A 68 2.65 13.89 13.38
CA VAL A 68 1.48 13.05 13.03
C VAL A 68 0.27 13.93 12.76
N GLY A 69 -0.37 13.72 11.61
CA GLY A 69 -1.54 14.47 11.16
C GLY A 69 -1.24 15.78 10.45
N ALA A 70 0.02 16.22 10.36
CA ALA A 70 0.36 17.53 9.79
C ALA A 70 -0.05 17.68 8.31
N ASN A 71 -0.06 16.60 7.52
CA ASN A 71 -0.44 16.67 6.11
C ASN A 71 -1.94 16.43 5.85
N GLY A 72 -2.72 16.07 6.87
CA GLY A 72 -4.16 15.83 6.75
C GLY A 72 -4.56 14.61 5.94
N LYS A 73 -3.62 13.76 5.54
CA LYS A 73 -3.85 12.58 4.71
C LYS A 73 -4.00 11.29 5.53
N ILE A 74 -4.62 10.29 4.92
CA ILE A 74 -4.59 8.90 5.39
C ILE A 74 -3.69 8.11 4.44
N ASN A 75 -2.74 7.34 4.99
CA ASN A 75 -1.97 6.40 4.19
C ASN A 75 -2.72 5.09 4.03
N PHE A 76 -2.74 4.56 2.81
CA PHE A 76 -3.19 3.21 2.51
C PHE A 76 -2.01 2.36 2.05
N VAL A 77 -1.85 1.20 2.68
CA VAL A 77 -0.87 0.18 2.30
C VAL A 77 -1.64 -1.09 1.93
N PRO A 78 -1.84 -1.35 0.63
CA PRO A 78 -2.73 -2.42 0.17
C PRO A 78 -2.22 -3.83 0.44
N GLY A 79 -0.92 -4.00 0.71
CA GLY A 79 -0.30 -5.32 0.83
C GLY A 79 -0.05 -5.94 -0.54
N PHE A 80 0.00 -7.27 -0.61
CA PHE A 80 0.22 -7.99 -1.86
C PHE A 80 -1.09 -8.12 -2.65
N GLU A 81 -1.52 -7.02 -3.26
CA GLU A 81 -2.67 -6.96 -4.16
C GLU A 81 -2.16 -6.85 -5.61
N THR A 82 -2.69 -7.65 -6.51
CA THR A 82 -2.22 -7.76 -7.90
C THR A 82 -3.21 -7.23 -8.94
N TYR A 83 -4.46 -6.97 -8.55
CA TYR A 83 -5.48 -6.52 -9.47
C TYR A 83 -5.58 -4.99 -9.51
N LEU A 84 -5.15 -4.38 -10.61
CA LEU A 84 -5.17 -2.92 -10.79
C LEU A 84 -6.56 -2.30 -10.69
N GLY A 85 -7.60 -3.06 -11.06
CA GLY A 85 -8.99 -2.64 -10.90
C GLY A 85 -9.37 -2.34 -9.44
N ASN A 86 -8.83 -3.10 -8.48
CA ASN A 86 -9.11 -2.88 -7.06
C ASN A 86 -8.50 -1.55 -6.57
N TYR A 87 -7.29 -1.21 -7.02
CA TYR A 87 -6.68 0.09 -6.72
C TYR A 87 -7.50 1.25 -7.30
N ARG A 88 -7.98 1.12 -8.55
CA ARG A 88 -8.84 2.14 -9.17
C ARG A 88 -10.16 2.32 -8.43
N VAL A 89 -10.74 1.24 -7.92
CA VAL A 89 -11.94 1.32 -7.07
C VAL A 89 -11.63 2.06 -5.76
N MET A 90 -10.51 1.78 -5.11
CA MET A 90 -10.08 2.51 -3.92
C MET A 90 -9.90 4.01 -4.20
N HIS A 91 -9.20 4.36 -5.27
CA HIS A 91 -9.06 5.76 -5.70
C HIS A 91 -10.41 6.43 -5.93
N ARG A 92 -11.35 5.73 -6.56
CA ARG A 92 -12.71 6.24 -6.77
C ARG A 92 -13.44 6.49 -5.45
N MET A 93 -13.44 5.52 -4.54
CA MET A 93 -14.08 5.63 -3.22
C MET A 93 -13.54 6.84 -2.44
N MET A 94 -12.22 7.01 -2.39
CA MET A 94 -11.59 8.13 -1.67
C MET A 94 -11.95 9.48 -2.30
N ARG A 95 -11.95 9.59 -3.63
CA ARG A 95 -12.38 10.80 -4.32
C ARG A 95 -13.86 11.12 -4.06
N GLU A 96 -14.75 10.12 -4.09
CA GLU A 96 -16.17 10.31 -3.82
C GLU A 96 -16.42 10.76 -2.36
N MET A 97 -15.63 10.26 -1.41
CA MET A 97 -15.69 10.69 -0.01
C MET A 97 -15.00 12.05 0.23
N GLY A 98 -14.25 12.59 -0.72
CA GLY A 98 -13.47 13.81 -0.53
C GLY A 98 -12.38 13.68 0.54
N VAL A 99 -11.77 12.49 0.63
CA VAL A 99 -10.68 12.18 1.57
C VAL A 99 -9.35 12.46 0.90
N GLU A 100 -8.48 13.19 1.61
CA GLU A 100 -7.07 13.33 1.23
C GLU A 100 -6.30 12.07 1.65
N TYR A 101 -5.53 11.50 0.74
CA TYR A 101 -4.86 10.22 0.99
C TYR A 101 -3.59 10.05 0.18
N SER A 102 -2.74 9.13 0.62
CA SER A 102 -1.62 8.59 -0.13
C SER A 102 -1.74 7.08 -0.23
N LEU A 103 -1.79 6.54 -1.45
CA LEU A 103 -1.77 5.10 -1.69
C LEU A 103 -0.32 4.65 -1.89
N LEU A 104 0.28 4.15 -0.81
CA LEU A 104 1.68 3.77 -0.81
C LEU A 104 1.89 2.42 -1.51
N CYS A 105 2.74 2.38 -2.52
CA CYS A 105 2.93 1.29 -3.48
C CYS A 105 1.77 1.13 -4.49
N ASP A 106 1.28 2.23 -5.00
CA ASP A 106 0.29 2.24 -6.09
C ASP A 106 0.94 1.72 -7.39
N PRO A 107 0.43 0.64 -8.02
CA PRO A 107 0.91 0.15 -9.30
C PRO A 107 0.10 0.67 -10.51
N THR A 108 -0.96 1.45 -10.27
CA THR A 108 -1.80 1.97 -11.36
C THR A 108 -1.04 2.96 -12.23
N GLU A 109 -1.32 2.94 -13.54
CA GLU A 109 -0.61 3.74 -14.53
C GLU A 109 0.93 3.50 -14.58
N VAL A 110 1.39 2.44 -13.89
CA VAL A 110 2.77 1.95 -13.93
C VAL A 110 2.83 0.65 -14.73
N LEU A 111 1.97 -0.32 -14.39
CA LEU A 111 1.99 -1.65 -14.99
C LEU A 111 1.09 -1.76 -16.23
N ASP A 112 0.15 -0.85 -16.43
CA ASP A 112 -0.84 -0.89 -17.49
C ASP A 112 -1.01 0.45 -18.23
N THR A 113 0.03 1.29 -18.23
CA THR A 113 0.08 2.51 -19.07
C THR A 113 -0.03 2.14 -20.55
N PRO A 114 -0.96 2.74 -21.30
CA PRO A 114 -1.10 2.47 -22.71
C PRO A 114 0.17 2.81 -23.50
N ALA A 115 0.57 1.93 -24.41
CA ALA A 115 1.69 2.20 -25.31
C ALA A 115 1.29 3.25 -26.36
N ASP A 116 2.00 4.36 -26.37
CA ASP A 116 1.79 5.48 -27.32
C ASP A 116 2.96 5.68 -28.30
N GLY A 117 3.91 4.74 -28.32
CA GLY A 117 5.10 4.80 -29.17
C GLY A 117 6.24 5.65 -28.58
N ALA A 118 6.04 6.33 -27.45
CA ALA A 118 7.11 7.02 -26.76
C ALA A 118 7.85 6.08 -25.81
N LEU A 119 9.18 6.21 -25.74
CA LEU A 119 9.98 5.54 -24.70
C LEU A 119 9.94 6.41 -23.45
N ARG A 120 9.18 5.97 -22.45
CA ARG A 120 9.13 6.61 -21.14
C ARG A 120 9.15 5.54 -20.05
N THR A 121 9.54 5.96 -18.84
CA THR A 121 9.72 5.02 -17.74
C THR A 121 8.36 4.60 -17.18
N TYR A 122 7.64 5.50 -16.56
CA TYR A 122 6.30 5.27 -15.99
C TYR A 122 5.59 6.62 -15.79
N ASP A 123 4.27 6.64 -15.90
CA ASP A 123 3.49 7.87 -15.74
C ASP A 123 2.75 7.98 -14.40
N GLY A 124 2.62 6.89 -13.68
CA GLY A 124 1.84 6.80 -12.45
C GLY A 124 2.63 6.27 -11.25
N GLY A 125 1.90 5.75 -10.30
CA GLY A 125 2.45 5.19 -9.07
C GLY A 125 2.56 6.20 -7.93
N THR A 126 3.05 5.73 -6.79
CA THR A 126 3.27 6.57 -5.62
C THR A 126 4.45 7.51 -5.84
N ARG A 127 4.24 8.80 -5.64
CA ARG A 127 5.27 9.83 -5.82
C ARG A 127 6.31 9.76 -4.69
N LEU A 128 7.52 10.26 -4.96
CA LEU A 128 8.59 10.32 -3.96
C LEU A 128 8.25 11.24 -2.79
N ASP A 129 7.64 12.40 -3.08
CA ASP A 129 7.19 13.34 -2.05
C ASP A 129 6.11 12.74 -1.13
N GLU A 130 5.20 11.92 -1.66
CA GLU A 130 4.24 11.17 -0.83
C GLU A 130 4.92 10.15 0.08
N ARG A 131 5.99 9.50 -0.39
CA ARG A 131 6.81 8.59 0.41
C ARG A 131 7.54 9.31 1.53
N GLN A 132 8.11 10.46 1.23
CA GLN A 132 8.81 11.29 2.20
C GLN A 132 7.85 11.81 3.27
N ASP A 133 6.64 12.21 2.86
CA ASP A 133 5.62 12.82 3.74
C ASP A 133 4.72 11.79 4.45
N ALA A 134 4.83 10.50 4.13
CA ALA A 134 3.99 9.46 4.71
C ALA A 134 3.97 9.43 6.26
N PRO A 135 5.09 9.68 6.99
CA PRO A 135 5.06 9.74 8.45
C PRO A 135 4.25 10.89 9.04
N ASN A 136 3.90 11.93 8.25
CA ASN A 136 3.09 13.07 8.69
C ASN A 136 1.59 12.86 8.48
N ALA A 137 1.16 11.69 7.97
CA ALA A 137 -0.25 11.37 7.82
C ALA A 137 -0.98 11.27 9.16
N ILE A 138 -2.30 11.41 9.13
CA ILE A 138 -3.17 11.24 10.31
C ILE A 138 -3.04 9.82 10.82
N ASP A 139 -3.06 8.84 9.90
CA ASP A 139 -2.97 7.41 10.24
C ASP A 139 -2.55 6.59 9.02
N THR A 140 -2.24 5.30 9.26
CA THR A 140 -1.89 4.34 8.21
C THR A 140 -2.77 3.10 8.29
N LEU A 141 -3.54 2.83 7.24
CA LEU A 141 -4.38 1.67 7.11
C LEU A 141 -3.65 0.57 6.33
N LEU A 142 -3.31 -0.52 7.00
CA LEU A 142 -2.75 -1.72 6.38
C LEU A 142 -3.90 -2.65 6.00
N LEU A 143 -4.20 -2.78 4.71
CA LEU A 143 -5.39 -3.49 4.22
C LEU A 143 -5.24 -5.02 4.22
N GLN A 144 -4.04 -5.52 4.46
CA GLN A 144 -3.75 -6.95 4.68
C GLN A 144 -2.82 -7.09 5.89
N PRO A 145 -3.27 -6.75 7.10
CA PRO A 145 -2.41 -6.58 8.27
C PRO A 145 -1.71 -7.87 8.71
N TRP A 146 -2.27 -9.04 8.40
CA TRP A 146 -1.64 -10.34 8.67
C TRP A 146 -0.42 -10.64 7.78
N GLN A 147 -0.32 -9.98 6.62
CA GLN A 147 0.81 -10.14 5.70
C GLN A 147 1.94 -9.13 5.96
N LEU A 148 1.72 -8.14 6.82
CA LEU A 148 2.57 -6.96 7.00
C LEU A 148 3.05 -6.77 8.44
N PRO A 149 3.55 -7.81 9.14
CA PRO A 149 3.89 -7.68 10.55
C PRO A 149 5.08 -6.74 10.82
N LYS A 150 6.09 -6.69 9.93
CA LYS A 150 7.25 -5.80 10.09
C LYS A 150 6.87 -4.36 9.77
N THR A 151 6.16 -4.15 8.66
CA THR A 151 5.62 -2.83 8.29
C THR A 151 4.75 -2.28 9.39
N ARG A 152 3.82 -3.07 9.92
CA ARG A 152 2.96 -2.68 11.03
C ARG A 152 3.78 -2.21 12.23
N LYS A 153 4.69 -3.07 12.71
CA LYS A 153 5.55 -2.73 13.84
C LYS A 153 6.34 -1.44 13.59
N TYR A 154 6.86 -1.25 12.38
CA TYR A 154 7.62 -0.06 12.03
C TYR A 154 6.75 1.20 12.07
N VAL A 155 5.58 1.16 11.46
CA VAL A 155 4.62 2.27 11.43
C VAL A 155 4.15 2.65 12.85
N GLU A 156 3.75 1.66 13.66
CA GLU A 156 3.32 1.88 15.06
C GLU A 156 4.45 2.45 15.93
N THR A 157 5.67 1.93 15.80
CA THR A 157 6.78 2.32 16.69
C THR A 157 7.54 3.56 16.23
N THR A 158 7.66 3.77 14.91
CA THR A 158 8.46 4.86 14.35
C THR A 158 7.61 6.03 13.91
N TRP A 159 6.55 5.79 13.12
CA TRP A 159 5.64 6.86 12.71
C TRP A 159 4.65 7.25 13.80
N LYS A 160 4.42 6.38 14.79
CA LYS A 160 3.46 6.59 15.87
C LYS A 160 2.01 6.68 15.38
N HIS A 161 1.72 6.05 14.26
CA HIS A 161 0.34 5.92 13.79
C HIS A 161 -0.37 4.80 14.57
N ASP A 162 -1.66 4.97 14.79
CA ASP A 162 -2.54 3.87 15.19
C ASP A 162 -2.89 3.07 13.94
N VAL A 163 -2.52 1.79 13.92
CA VAL A 163 -2.72 0.93 12.74
C VAL A 163 -3.90 0.00 13.00
N PRO A 164 -5.13 0.43 12.71
CA PRO A 164 -6.31 -0.39 12.95
C PRO A 164 -6.27 -1.67 12.11
N LYS A 165 -6.84 -2.74 12.66
CA LYS A 165 -6.98 -4.01 11.95
C LYS A 165 -8.22 -3.96 11.08
N ILE A 166 -8.04 -3.60 9.84
CA ILE A 166 -9.07 -3.65 8.81
C ILE A 166 -8.60 -4.51 7.65
N SER A 167 -9.55 -5.03 6.89
CA SER A 167 -9.25 -5.83 5.70
C SER A 167 -9.37 -4.99 4.43
N ILE A 168 -8.80 -5.49 3.33
CA ILE A 168 -9.03 -4.92 2.01
C ILE A 168 -10.54 -4.89 1.72
N PRO A 169 -11.09 -3.78 1.18
CA PRO A 169 -12.53 -3.64 0.94
C PRO A 169 -13.02 -4.61 -0.14
N MET A 170 -13.44 -5.80 0.29
CA MET A 170 -13.96 -6.86 -0.55
C MET A 170 -15.24 -7.44 0.05
N GLY A 171 -16.30 -7.50 -0.73
CA GLY A 171 -17.63 -7.89 -0.24
C GLY A 171 -18.27 -6.83 0.66
N LEU A 172 -19.40 -7.14 1.27
CA LEU A 172 -20.16 -6.16 2.06
C LEU A 172 -19.46 -5.80 3.37
N GLU A 173 -19.16 -6.80 4.20
CA GLU A 173 -18.67 -6.62 5.56
C GLU A 173 -17.36 -5.82 5.60
N TRP A 174 -16.36 -6.23 4.84
CA TRP A 174 -15.05 -5.57 4.85
C TRP A 174 -15.07 -4.21 4.16
N THR A 175 -15.93 -4.01 3.15
CA THR A 175 -16.12 -2.70 2.53
C THR A 175 -16.83 -1.74 3.49
N ASP A 176 -17.84 -2.20 4.22
CA ASP A 176 -18.52 -1.41 5.25
C ASP A 176 -17.52 -1.00 6.35
N GLU A 177 -16.75 -1.95 6.89
CA GLU A 177 -15.71 -1.69 7.90
C GLU A 177 -14.68 -0.68 7.42
N PHE A 178 -14.17 -0.84 6.20
CA PHE A 178 -13.21 0.06 5.58
C PHE A 178 -13.76 1.48 5.45
N LEU A 179 -14.94 1.65 4.86
CA LEU A 179 -15.54 2.97 4.65
C LEU A 179 -15.89 3.66 5.98
N MET A 180 -16.38 2.91 6.95
CA MET A 180 -16.66 3.42 8.30
C MET A 180 -15.38 3.89 9.00
N LYS A 181 -14.28 3.11 8.90
CA LYS A 181 -13.00 3.50 9.48
C LYS A 181 -12.40 4.73 8.80
N VAL A 182 -12.46 4.81 7.49
CA VAL A 182 -12.03 6.01 6.74
C VAL A 182 -12.87 7.23 7.13
N SER A 183 -14.18 7.07 7.29
CA SER A 183 -15.08 8.13 7.75
C SER A 183 -14.72 8.60 9.16
N GLU A 184 -14.46 7.67 10.08
CA GLU A 184 -14.04 7.98 11.46
C GLU A 184 -12.73 8.79 11.50
N ILE A 185 -11.71 8.36 10.76
CA ILE A 185 -10.38 9.00 10.78
C ILE A 185 -10.42 10.37 10.07
N SER A 186 -11.08 10.44 8.92
CA SER A 186 -11.10 11.66 8.08
C SER A 186 -12.15 12.69 8.51
N GLY A 187 -13.14 12.29 9.31
CA GLY A 187 -14.32 13.10 9.61
C GLY A 187 -15.24 13.34 8.40
N LYS A 188 -15.07 12.61 7.30
CA LYS A 188 -15.89 12.73 6.09
C LYS A 188 -17.04 11.74 6.11
N GLU A 189 -18.21 12.17 5.64
CA GLU A 189 -19.38 11.30 5.52
C GLU A 189 -19.25 10.33 4.34
N ILE A 190 -19.85 9.14 4.47
CA ILE A 190 -19.97 8.20 3.35
C ILE A 190 -21.03 8.73 2.40
N PRO A 191 -20.70 9.01 1.13
CA PRO A 191 -21.63 9.65 0.20
C PRO A 191 -22.77 8.70 -0.22
N ALA A 192 -23.91 9.29 -0.59
CA ALA A 192 -25.09 8.56 -1.01
C ALA A 192 -24.83 7.66 -2.24
N SER A 193 -23.87 8.00 -3.10
CA SER A 193 -23.45 7.18 -4.24
C SER A 193 -22.95 5.81 -3.80
N LEU A 194 -22.07 5.75 -2.81
CA LEU A 194 -21.55 4.49 -2.27
C LEU A 194 -22.60 3.70 -1.49
N ALA A 195 -23.47 4.40 -0.74
CA ALA A 195 -24.61 3.77 -0.07
C ALA A 195 -25.59 3.13 -1.06
N LEU A 196 -25.85 3.79 -2.20
CA LEU A 196 -26.68 3.26 -3.27
C LEU A 196 -26.03 2.04 -3.95
N GLU A 197 -24.73 2.09 -4.20
CA GLU A 197 -23.97 0.97 -4.78
C GLU A 197 -24.02 -0.25 -3.86
N ARG A 198 -23.85 -0.05 -2.55
CA ARG A 198 -24.06 -1.09 -1.53
C ARG A 198 -25.46 -1.69 -1.59
N GLY A 199 -26.51 -0.85 -1.68
CA GLY A 199 -27.90 -1.31 -1.79
C GLY A 199 -28.14 -2.18 -3.02
N ARG A 200 -27.58 -1.80 -4.17
CA ARG A 200 -27.65 -2.59 -5.41
C ARG A 200 -26.93 -3.94 -5.27
N LEU A 201 -25.80 -3.98 -4.57
CA LEU A 201 -25.11 -5.24 -4.30
C LEU A 201 -25.96 -6.18 -3.43
N VAL A 202 -26.59 -5.66 -2.38
CA VAL A 202 -27.49 -6.44 -1.51
C VAL A 202 -28.66 -7.01 -2.30
N ASP A 203 -29.27 -6.21 -3.18
CA ASP A 203 -30.36 -6.63 -4.06
C ASP A 203 -29.92 -7.77 -4.98
N MET A 204 -28.79 -7.60 -5.66
CA MET A 204 -28.21 -8.63 -6.53
C MET A 204 -27.84 -9.91 -5.77
N MET A 205 -27.35 -9.81 -4.54
CA MET A 205 -27.06 -10.97 -3.68
C MET A 205 -28.34 -11.71 -3.32
N THR A 206 -29.44 -11.00 -3.06
CA THR A 206 -30.76 -11.58 -2.79
C THR A 206 -31.27 -12.36 -4.00
N ASP A 207 -31.22 -11.80 -5.18
CA ASP A 207 -31.60 -12.45 -6.43
C ASP A 207 -30.75 -13.69 -6.73
N SER A 208 -29.45 -13.61 -6.45
CA SER A 208 -28.53 -14.71 -6.70
C SER A 208 -28.58 -15.83 -5.67
N HIS A 209 -29.19 -15.58 -4.50
CA HIS A 209 -29.19 -16.51 -3.37
C HIS A 209 -29.81 -17.86 -3.75
N THR A 210 -30.89 -17.87 -4.56
CA THR A 210 -31.59 -19.08 -5.00
C THR A 210 -30.67 -20.04 -5.77
N TRP A 211 -29.68 -19.52 -6.50
CA TRP A 211 -28.72 -20.32 -7.28
C TRP A 211 -27.63 -20.94 -6.44
N LEU A 212 -27.32 -20.30 -5.30
CA LEU A 212 -26.26 -20.70 -4.39
C LEU A 212 -26.77 -21.55 -3.22
N HIS A 213 -28.05 -21.46 -2.91
CA HIS A 213 -28.68 -22.16 -1.78
C HIS A 213 -28.43 -23.69 -1.84
N GLY A 214 -27.96 -24.23 -0.72
CA GLY A 214 -27.64 -25.66 -0.57
C GLY A 214 -26.43 -26.15 -1.31
N LYS A 215 -25.68 -25.29 -2.01
CA LYS A 215 -24.38 -25.66 -2.61
C LYS A 215 -23.34 -25.89 -1.52
N LYS A 216 -22.54 -26.94 -1.69
CA LYS A 216 -21.38 -27.21 -0.84
C LYS A 216 -20.14 -26.68 -1.55
N ILE A 217 -19.41 -25.81 -0.89
CA ILE A 217 -18.20 -25.18 -1.41
C ILE A 217 -17.04 -25.54 -0.47
N SER A 218 -15.97 -26.09 -1.04
CA SER A 218 -14.71 -26.29 -0.30
C SER A 218 -13.76 -25.14 -0.61
N LEU A 219 -13.24 -24.51 0.43
CA LEU A 219 -12.20 -23.50 0.33
C LEU A 219 -10.86 -24.13 0.65
N TYR A 220 -9.88 -23.85 -0.17
CA TYR A 220 -8.49 -24.24 0.05
C TYR A 220 -7.58 -23.02 -0.15
N GLY A 221 -6.63 -22.80 0.79
CA GLY A 221 -5.67 -21.70 0.76
C GLY A 221 -4.51 -21.93 1.72
#